data_0331037a7ffebc4a3e552d70b99cd3a8
#
_entry.id   0331037a7ffebc4a3e552d70b99cd3a8
#
_cell.length_a   1.000
_cell.length_b   1.000
_cell.length_c   1.000
_cell.angle_alpha   90.00
_cell.angle_beta   90.00
_cell.angle_gamma   90.00
#
_symmetry.space_group_name_H-M   'P 1'
#
loop_
_entity.id
_entity.type
_entity.pdbx_description
1 polymer ?
#
loop_
_entity_poly.entity_id
_entity_poly.type
_entity_poly.pdbx_seq_one_letter_code
_entity_poly.pdbx_strand_id
1 'polypeptide(L)'
;MNLVGWNSGHLGFRPEHFLPNEMIRDGAVTEFSFRVDRAEYLGSERIVYGEIEGLRSPAEVTAKLPPAHVPLESIRPGEWHAFAVRNSQLCYFDRDGKRARH
;
A
#
# COMPACT_ATOMS: atom_id res chain seq x y z
N MET A 1 -0.96 10.57 -2.26
CA MET A 1 -0.92 9.31 -3.03
C MET A 1 0.46 8.67 -2.89
N ASN A 2 0.49 7.36 -2.71
CA ASN A 2 1.75 6.62 -2.72
C ASN A 2 2.24 6.45 -4.15
N LEU A 3 3.51 6.71 -4.38
CA LEU A 3 4.15 6.50 -5.69
C LEU A 3 5.35 5.58 -5.51
N VAL A 4 5.37 4.51 -6.27
CA VAL A 4 6.46 3.53 -6.20
C VAL A 4 7.03 3.27 -7.59
N GLY A 5 8.34 3.02 -7.66
CA GLY A 5 8.99 2.75 -8.95
C GLY A 5 8.54 1.42 -9.52
N TRP A 6 8.16 1.41 -10.80
CA TRP A 6 7.70 0.22 -11.49
C TRP A 6 8.15 0.24 -12.94
N ASN A 7 8.93 -0.75 -13.34
CA ASN A 7 9.53 -0.78 -14.66
C ASN A 7 10.24 0.56 -14.96
N SER A 8 9.85 1.24 -16.03
CA SER A 8 10.43 2.54 -16.36
C SER A 8 9.59 3.72 -15.85
N GLY A 9 8.52 3.45 -15.14
CA GLY A 9 7.62 4.46 -14.63
C GLY A 9 7.30 4.30 -13.15
N HIS A 10 6.08 4.59 -12.77
CA HIS A 10 5.63 4.51 -11.38
C HIS A 10 4.23 3.93 -11.27
N LEU A 11 3.97 3.25 -10.16
CA LEU A 11 2.62 2.90 -9.73
C LEU A 11 2.18 3.88 -8.66
N GLY A 12 0.94 4.34 -8.74
CA GLY A 12 0.36 5.20 -7.72
C GLY A 12 -0.90 4.56 -7.14
N PHE A 13 -1.10 4.74 -5.86
CA PHE A 13 -2.31 4.28 -5.18
C PHE A 13 -2.55 5.10 -3.93
N ARG A 14 -3.81 5.21 -3.55
CA ARG A 14 -4.19 5.98 -2.37
C ARG A 14 -3.95 5.19 -1.10
N PRO A 15 -3.60 5.86 0.01
CA PRO A 15 -3.38 5.16 1.29
C PRO A 15 -4.58 4.33 1.74
N GLU A 16 -5.80 4.81 1.53
CA GLU A 16 -7.02 4.09 1.92
C GLU A 16 -7.30 2.85 1.07
N HIS A 17 -6.62 2.69 -0.05
CA HIS A 17 -6.75 1.53 -0.94
C HIS A 17 -5.67 0.48 -0.71
N PHE A 18 -4.67 0.78 0.12
CA PHE A 18 -3.58 -0.14 0.45
C PHE A 18 -3.92 -0.86 1.74
N LEU A 19 -4.38 -2.09 1.61
CA LEU A 19 -4.96 -2.85 2.71
C LEU A 19 -4.27 -4.19 2.90
N PRO A 20 -4.31 -4.77 4.12
CA PRO A 20 -3.86 -6.14 4.29
C PRO A 20 -4.57 -7.04 3.29
N ASN A 21 -3.83 -7.94 2.67
CA ASN A 21 -4.37 -8.80 1.61
C ASN A 21 -5.60 -9.58 2.07
N GLU A 22 -5.61 -10.00 3.32
CA GLU A 22 -6.73 -10.75 3.89
C GLU A 22 -8.04 -9.96 3.98
N MET A 23 -7.98 -8.63 3.89
CA MET A 23 -9.17 -7.78 3.91
C MET A 23 -9.80 -7.62 2.53
N ILE A 24 -9.10 -8.01 1.48
CA ILE A 24 -9.60 -7.87 0.11
C ILE A 24 -10.09 -9.22 -0.36
N ARG A 25 -11.38 -9.36 -0.48
CA ARG A 25 -11.99 -10.66 -0.76
C ARG A 25 -12.44 -10.86 -2.21
N ASP A 26 -12.43 -9.81 -3.00
CA ASP A 26 -12.92 -9.87 -4.37
C ASP A 26 -12.05 -9.04 -5.30
N GLY A 27 -12.06 -9.42 -6.56
CA GLY A 27 -11.31 -8.72 -7.60
C GLY A 27 -9.84 -9.12 -7.65
N ALA A 28 -9.21 -8.77 -8.75
CA ALA A 28 -7.78 -8.99 -8.93
C ALA A 28 -6.99 -7.92 -8.14
N VAL A 29 -5.92 -8.35 -7.49
CA VAL A 29 -5.10 -7.48 -6.66
C VAL A 29 -3.64 -7.57 -7.07
N THR A 30 -2.88 -6.53 -6.74
CA THR A 30 -1.43 -6.55 -6.79
C THR A 30 -0.95 -6.54 -5.35
N GLU A 31 -0.18 -7.56 -4.98
CA GLU A 31 0.29 -7.75 -3.62
C GLU A 31 1.70 -7.23 -3.45
N PHE A 32 1.96 -6.65 -2.29
CA PHE A 32 3.28 -6.14 -1.93
C PHE A 32 3.67 -6.66 -0.55
N SER A 33 4.97 -6.88 -0.36
CA SER A 33 5.51 -7.09 0.98
C SER A 33 5.75 -5.73 1.62
N PHE A 34 5.07 -5.47 2.71
CA PHE A 34 5.08 -4.19 3.41
C PHE A 34 5.66 -4.35 4.80
N ARG A 35 6.75 -3.63 5.07
CA ARG A 35 7.34 -3.61 6.41
C ARG A 35 6.83 -2.39 7.14
N VAL A 36 6.19 -2.61 8.28
CA VAL A 36 5.64 -1.53 9.10
C VAL A 36 6.76 -0.88 9.90
N ASP A 37 6.89 0.43 9.80
CA ASP A 37 7.85 1.19 10.60
C ASP A 37 7.17 1.79 11.82
N ARG A 38 5.96 2.34 11.66
CA ARG A 38 5.20 2.87 12.78
C ARG A 38 3.72 2.98 12.42
N ALA A 39 2.88 3.11 13.43
CA ALA A 39 1.45 3.33 13.25
C ALA A 39 0.99 4.48 14.13
N GLU A 40 0.04 5.27 13.63
CA GLU A 40 -0.55 6.38 14.36
C GLU A 40 -2.06 6.20 14.45
N TYR A 41 -2.63 6.64 15.57
CA TYR A 41 -4.07 6.60 15.81
C TYR A 41 -4.61 8.01 15.82
N LEU A 42 -5.45 8.33 14.84
CA LEU A 42 -6.03 9.64 14.69
C LEU A 42 -7.55 9.51 14.78
N GLY A 43 -8.05 9.38 16.01
CA GLY A 43 -9.48 9.21 16.23
C GLY A 43 -9.99 7.92 15.61
N SER A 44 -10.79 8.02 14.56
CA SER A 44 -11.38 6.87 13.91
C SER A 44 -10.48 6.24 12.84
N GLU A 45 -9.29 6.77 12.63
CA GLU A 45 -8.39 6.30 11.58
C GLU A 45 -7.08 5.78 12.15
N ARG A 46 -6.53 4.78 11.48
CA ARG A 46 -5.17 4.29 11.76
C ARG A 46 -4.33 4.52 10.53
N ILE A 47 -3.20 5.17 10.72
CA ILE A 47 -2.26 5.43 9.63
C ILE A 47 -1.00 4.63 9.89
N VAL A 48 -0.62 3.79 8.93
CA VAL A 48 0.54 2.92 9.05
C VAL A 48 1.59 3.36 8.04
N TYR A 49 2.78 3.61 8.53
CA TYR A 49 3.91 4.04 7.71
C TYR A 49 4.91 2.91 7.58
N GLY A 50 5.46 2.72 6.39
CA GLY A 50 6.45 1.69 6.18
C GLY A 50 7.02 1.70 4.78
N GLU A 51 7.67 0.59 4.43
CA GLU A 51 8.30 0.43 3.12
C GLU A 51 7.78 -0.83 2.43
N ILE A 52 7.66 -0.75 1.12
CA ILE A 52 7.40 -1.95 0.31
C ILE A 52 8.65 -2.37 -0.44
N GLU A 53 8.75 -3.67 -0.67
CA GLU A 53 9.87 -4.31 -1.32
C GLU A 53 9.38 -5.09 -2.54
N GLY A 54 10.32 -5.56 -3.35
CA GLY A 54 9.99 -6.35 -4.54
C GLY A 54 9.81 -5.52 -5.79
N LEU A 55 10.11 -4.24 -5.69
CA LEU A 55 10.08 -3.32 -6.81
C LEU A 55 11.51 -2.97 -7.23
N ARG A 56 11.64 -2.05 -8.18
CA ARG A 56 12.93 -1.56 -8.64
C ARG A 56 13.82 -1.08 -7.48
N SER A 57 13.21 -0.45 -6.48
CA SER A 57 13.88 -0.05 -5.24
C SER A 57 12.86 0.00 -4.12
N PRO A 58 13.28 -0.12 -2.85
CA PRO A 58 12.36 0.05 -1.74
C PRO A 58 11.70 1.43 -1.78
N ALA A 59 10.43 1.49 -1.43
CA ALA A 59 9.68 2.73 -1.46
C ALA A 59 8.88 2.91 -0.18
N GLU A 60 8.91 4.13 0.35
CA GLU A 60 8.11 4.48 1.52
C GLU A 60 6.66 4.67 1.10
N VAL A 61 5.76 4.03 1.81
CA VAL A 61 4.33 4.13 1.53
C VAL A 61 3.54 4.28 2.82
N THR A 62 2.32 4.74 2.69
CA THR A 62 1.40 4.94 3.80
C THR A 62 0.14 4.15 3.54
N ALA A 63 -0.37 3.48 4.57
CA ALA A 63 -1.66 2.80 4.54
C ALA A 63 -2.60 3.47 5.52
N LYS A 64 -3.86 3.61 5.13
CA LYS A 64 -4.89 4.19 5.98
C LYS A 64 -5.95 3.13 6.23
N LEU A 65 -6.04 2.65 7.46
CA LEU A 65 -6.87 1.50 7.79
C LEU A 65 -8.12 1.90 8.54
N PRO A 66 -9.26 1.26 8.23
CA PRO A 66 -10.47 1.45 9.02
C PRO A 66 -10.27 0.83 10.42
N PRO A 67 -10.77 1.48 11.48
CA PRO A 67 -10.48 1.05 12.84
C PRO A 67 -11.11 -0.28 13.22
N ALA A 68 -12.15 -0.70 12.55
CA ALA A 68 -12.98 -1.82 12.99
C ALA A 68 -12.51 -3.20 12.51
N HIS A 69 -11.54 -3.29 11.59
CA HIS A 69 -11.29 -4.54 10.89
C HIS A 69 -9.91 -5.15 11.06
N VAL A 70 -8.98 -4.44 11.67
CA VAL A 70 -7.63 -4.95 11.87
C VAL A 70 -7.25 -4.82 13.33
N PRO A 71 -7.04 -5.93 14.06
CA PRO A 71 -6.57 -5.85 15.44
C PRO A 71 -5.22 -5.16 15.51
N LEU A 72 -5.06 -4.32 16.53
CA LEU A 72 -3.80 -3.60 16.77
C LEU A 72 -2.61 -4.52 16.87
N GLU A 73 -2.83 -5.64 17.54
CA GLU A 73 -1.76 -6.59 17.81
C GLU A 73 -1.23 -7.27 16.56
N SER A 74 -2.00 -7.23 15.46
CA SER A 74 -1.59 -7.93 14.24
C SER A 74 -0.65 -7.10 13.35
N ILE A 75 -0.48 -5.82 13.68
CA ILE A 75 0.42 -4.95 12.90
C ILE A 75 1.44 -4.35 13.84
N ARG A 76 2.65 -4.92 13.84
CA ARG A 76 3.73 -4.52 14.73
C ARG A 76 4.88 -3.87 13.97
N PRO A 77 5.51 -2.84 14.52
CA PRO A 77 6.69 -2.24 13.89
C PRO A 77 7.78 -3.29 13.66
N GLY A 78 8.41 -3.20 12.50
CA GLY A 78 9.49 -4.11 12.13
C GLY A 78 9.05 -5.39 11.46
N GLU A 79 7.76 -5.69 11.45
CA GLU A 79 7.27 -6.92 10.82
C GLU A 79 6.85 -6.68 9.37
N TRP A 80 6.95 -7.75 8.57
CA TRP A 80 6.52 -7.76 7.18
C TRP A 80 5.11 -8.32 7.09
N HIS A 81 4.29 -7.68 6.29
CA HIS A 81 2.91 -8.11 6.06
C HIS A 81 2.60 -8.07 4.57
N ALA A 82 1.70 -8.95 4.13
CA ALA A 82 1.18 -8.92 2.77
C ALA A 82 0.05 -7.88 2.70
N PHE A 83 0.31 -6.80 2.01
CA PHE A 83 -0.69 -5.77 1.70
C PHE A 83 -0.95 -5.79 0.21
N ALA A 84 -2.09 -5.31 -0.20
CA ALA A 84 -2.47 -5.35 -1.61
C ALA A 84 -3.35 -4.16 -1.99
N VAL A 85 -3.39 -3.90 -3.29
CA VAL A 85 -4.26 -2.89 -3.87
C VAL A 85 -5.05 -3.57 -4.99
N ARG A 86 -6.35 -3.32 -5.06
CA ARG A 86 -7.13 -3.80 -6.20
C ARG A 86 -6.58 -3.19 -7.48
N ASN A 87 -6.43 -4.00 -8.52
CA ASN A 87 -5.86 -3.53 -9.78
C ASN A 87 -6.64 -2.35 -10.35
N SER A 88 -7.95 -2.31 -10.12
CA SER A 88 -8.79 -1.19 -10.57
C SER A 88 -8.49 0.13 -9.88
N GLN A 89 -7.77 0.08 -8.76
CA GLN A 89 -7.42 1.26 -7.98
C GLN A 89 -5.96 1.69 -8.14
N LEU A 90 -5.21 0.98 -8.98
CA LEU A 90 -3.84 1.34 -9.30
C LEU A 90 -3.81 2.33 -10.45
N CYS A 91 -2.90 3.29 -10.35
CA CYS A 91 -2.62 4.24 -11.43
C CYS A 91 -1.20 3.99 -11.93
N TYR A 92 -1.03 3.98 -13.25
CA TYR A 92 0.28 3.82 -13.85
C TYR A 92 0.72 5.14 -14.46
N PHE A 93 1.95 5.52 -14.18
CA PHE A 93 2.56 6.72 -14.74
C PHE A 93 3.81 6.31 -15.50
N ASP A 94 3.98 6.86 -16.71
CA ASP A 94 5.17 6.59 -17.50
C ASP A 94 6.37 7.37 -16.94
N ARG A 95 7.54 7.23 -17.59
CA ARG A 95 8.75 7.90 -17.12
C ARG A 95 8.64 9.44 -17.18
N ASP A 96 7.74 9.97 -17.99
CA ASP A 96 7.53 11.41 -18.11
C ASP A 96 6.50 11.92 -17.10
N GLY A 97 5.96 11.05 -16.25
CA GLY A 97 4.99 11.42 -15.24
C GLY A 97 3.56 11.47 -15.74
N LYS A 98 3.32 11.03 -16.97
CA LYS A 98 1.97 10.99 -17.52
C LYS A 98 1.28 9.70 -17.12
N ARG A 99 -0.02 9.80 -16.83
CA ARG A 99 -0.81 8.64 -16.49
C ARG A 99 -0.94 7.72 -17.70
N ALA A 100 -0.44 6.50 -17.56
CA ALA A 100 -0.49 5.51 -18.62
C ALA A 100 -1.74 4.65 -18.48
N ARG A 101 -2.25 4.16 -19.61
CA ARG A 101 -3.33 3.17 -19.63
C ARG A 101 -2.75 1.77 -19.68
N HIS A 102 -3.49 0.88 -19.09
CA HIS A 102 -3.15 -0.53 -19.21
C HIS A 102 -4.39 -1.40 -19.23
#